data_ee91c78ca3253deb606529c44066fef9
#
_entry.id   ee91c78ca3253deb606529c44066fef9
#
_cell.length_a   1.000
_cell.length_b   1.000
_cell.length_c   1.000
_cell.angle_alpha   90.00
_cell.angle_beta   90.00
_cell.angle_gamma   90.00
#
_symmetry.space_group_name_H-M   'P 1'
#
loop_
_entity.id
_entity.type
_entity.pdbx_description
1 polymer ?
#
loop_
_entity_poly.entity_id
_entity_poly.type
_entity_poly.pdbx_seq_one_letter_code
_entity_poly.pdbx_strand_id
1 'polypeptide(L)'
;VRRSLLIDLNCDLGEDESPEGLARDLALLDVVTSANIACAGHAGSEATMRRLVEACQTRGVRIGAHPGYEDRARFGRVELDLDARTVRRSVAEQVARLAAIARDGGGVVTHVKPHGALYHAAMRRPEIADAVMQGAADVLASASLVGLANAMGTKRWDAAGRSVEHEAFADRRYEADGSLRARTAPGAVLDDPALAAAQARAIATGEGVTLASGDTLKVVATTLCVHSDSPGSLDIARAVAAAIAKDR
;
A
#
# COMPACT_ATOMS: atom_id res chain seq x y z
N VAL A 1 19.49 14.16 -5.89
CA VAL A 1 18.38 14.93 -5.29
C VAL A 1 17.08 14.32 -5.80
N ARG A 2 16.22 13.79 -4.91
CA ARG A 2 14.91 13.25 -5.28
C ARG A 2 14.03 14.38 -5.81
N ARG A 3 13.28 14.12 -6.88
CA ARG A 3 12.26 15.05 -7.37
C ARG A 3 11.10 15.10 -6.38
N SER A 4 10.55 16.27 -6.13
CA SER A 4 9.29 16.40 -5.40
C SER A 4 8.16 15.89 -6.29
N LEU A 5 7.25 15.08 -5.73
CA LEU A 5 6.10 14.54 -6.43
C LEU A 5 4.84 15.35 -6.11
N LEU A 6 3.85 15.33 -7.01
CA LEU A 6 2.53 15.95 -6.81
C LEU A 6 1.74 15.25 -5.71
N ILE A 7 1.92 13.93 -5.60
CA ILE A 7 1.25 13.04 -4.66
C ILE A 7 2.29 12.02 -4.15
N ASP A 8 2.08 11.47 -2.97
CA ASP A 8 2.91 10.39 -2.43
C ASP A 8 2.85 9.14 -3.34
N LEU A 9 3.96 8.43 -3.48
CA LEU A 9 4.07 7.19 -4.24
C LEU A 9 4.53 6.08 -3.30
N ASN A 10 3.68 5.07 -3.11
CA ASN A 10 3.96 3.94 -2.24
C ASN A 10 4.09 2.61 -3.00
N CYS A 11 4.78 1.66 -2.39
CA CYS A 11 4.92 0.29 -2.89
C CYS A 11 4.96 -0.71 -1.75
N ASP A 12 4.39 -1.91 -1.98
CA ASP A 12 4.44 -3.03 -1.04
C ASP A 12 5.76 -3.79 -1.25
N LEU A 13 6.52 -3.99 -0.17
CA LEU A 13 7.90 -4.49 -0.19
C LEU A 13 8.13 -5.57 0.88
N GLY A 14 9.17 -6.39 0.67
CA GLY A 14 9.53 -7.46 1.61
C GLY A 14 8.66 -8.70 1.47
N GLU A 15 7.98 -8.83 0.36
CA GLU A 15 7.07 -9.94 0.09
C GLU A 15 7.78 -11.12 -0.61
N ASP A 16 8.80 -10.83 -1.39
CA ASP A 16 9.67 -11.82 -2.06
C ASP A 16 11.07 -11.76 -1.45
N GLU A 17 11.42 -12.76 -0.65
CA GLU A 17 12.69 -12.84 0.07
C GLU A 17 13.83 -13.47 -0.76
N SER A 18 13.60 -13.76 -2.05
CA SER A 18 14.66 -14.17 -2.97
C SER A 18 15.68 -13.03 -3.17
N PRO A 19 16.92 -13.34 -3.55
CA PRO A 19 17.91 -12.33 -3.87
C PRO A 19 17.42 -11.34 -4.94
N GLU A 20 16.69 -11.82 -5.94
CA GLU A 20 16.11 -11.04 -7.04
C GLU A 20 14.96 -10.14 -6.54
N GLY A 21 14.08 -10.67 -5.68
CA GLY A 21 13.00 -9.92 -5.04
C GLY A 21 13.53 -8.77 -4.20
N LEU A 22 14.51 -9.07 -3.36
CA LEU A 22 15.14 -8.05 -2.52
C LEU A 22 15.92 -7.00 -3.33
N ALA A 23 16.59 -7.38 -4.41
CA ALA A 23 17.27 -6.43 -5.29
C ALA A 23 16.25 -5.49 -5.98
N ARG A 24 15.12 -6.02 -6.41
CA ARG A 24 13.99 -5.26 -6.97
C ARG A 24 13.43 -4.27 -5.94
N ASP A 25 13.17 -4.72 -4.71
CA ASP A 25 12.65 -3.90 -3.63
C ASP A 25 13.59 -2.72 -3.32
N LEU A 26 14.90 -2.98 -3.24
CA LEU A 26 15.90 -1.94 -3.03
C LEU A 26 15.95 -0.93 -4.18
N ALA A 27 15.75 -1.38 -5.43
CA ALA A 27 15.69 -0.49 -6.60
C ALA A 27 14.39 0.35 -6.59
N LEU A 28 13.26 -0.22 -6.14
CA LEU A 28 12.00 0.52 -5.98
C LEU A 28 12.11 1.61 -4.92
N LEU A 29 12.87 1.39 -3.83
CA LEU A 29 13.13 2.41 -2.82
C LEU A 29 13.87 3.64 -3.36
N ASP A 30 14.54 3.56 -4.50
CA ASP A 30 15.14 4.75 -5.16
C ASP A 30 14.09 5.61 -5.88
N VAL A 31 12.87 5.07 -6.10
CA VAL A 31 11.79 5.70 -6.86
C VAL A 31 10.65 6.18 -5.97
N VAL A 32 10.17 5.33 -5.05
CA VAL A 32 9.01 5.61 -4.21
C VAL A 32 9.31 6.56 -3.05
N THR A 33 8.28 7.18 -2.49
CA THR A 33 8.37 8.06 -1.32
C THR A 33 7.94 7.38 -0.02
N SER A 34 7.16 6.29 -0.14
CA SER A 34 6.69 5.47 0.99
C SER A 34 6.84 3.99 0.67
N ALA A 35 7.11 3.18 1.68
CA ALA A 35 7.22 1.73 1.59
C ALA A 35 6.28 1.06 2.60
N ASN A 36 5.49 0.08 2.15
CA ASN A 36 4.68 -0.76 3.03
C ASN A 36 5.43 -2.08 3.22
N ILE A 37 6.04 -2.29 4.38
CA ILE A 37 6.92 -3.44 4.63
C ILE A 37 6.11 -4.60 5.20
N ALA A 38 6.18 -5.77 4.57
CA ALA A 38 5.55 -7.00 5.03
C ALA A 38 6.00 -7.36 6.46
N CYS A 39 5.03 -7.68 7.33
CA CYS A 39 5.23 -7.83 8.78
C CYS A 39 5.22 -9.29 9.25
N ALA A 40 5.65 -10.24 8.42
CA ALA A 40 5.71 -11.67 8.67
C ALA A 40 4.36 -12.39 8.86
N GLY A 41 3.23 -11.75 8.56
CA GLY A 41 1.92 -12.41 8.51
C GLY A 41 1.75 -13.22 7.22
N HIS A 42 1.59 -12.53 6.11
CA HIS A 42 1.45 -13.12 4.77
C HIS A 42 2.80 -13.40 4.10
N ALA A 43 3.82 -12.58 4.39
CA ALA A 43 5.16 -12.65 3.82
C ALA A 43 6.19 -11.95 4.73
N GLY A 44 7.45 -11.99 4.33
CA GLY A 44 8.55 -11.31 5.00
C GLY A 44 9.11 -12.06 6.23
N SER A 45 10.26 -11.62 6.68
CA SER A 45 10.95 -12.08 7.89
C SER A 45 11.54 -10.89 8.65
N GLU A 46 11.99 -11.10 9.90
CA GLU A 46 12.69 -10.05 10.65
C GLU A 46 13.95 -9.56 9.94
N ALA A 47 14.68 -10.46 9.27
CA ALA A 47 15.87 -10.10 8.52
C ALA A 47 15.54 -9.16 7.35
N THR A 48 14.49 -9.46 6.61
CA THR A 48 14.01 -8.63 5.51
C THR A 48 13.49 -7.29 6.01
N MET A 49 12.70 -7.28 7.10
CA MET A 49 12.24 -6.05 7.72
C MET A 49 13.40 -5.14 8.14
N ARG A 50 14.43 -5.66 8.83
CA ARG A 50 15.62 -4.88 9.24
C ARG A 50 16.32 -4.26 8.04
N ARG A 51 16.53 -5.05 6.99
CA ARG A 51 17.21 -4.59 5.78
C ARG A 51 16.44 -3.49 5.06
N LEU A 52 15.11 -3.64 4.94
CA LEU A 52 14.27 -2.63 4.29
C LEU A 52 14.12 -1.37 5.13
N VAL A 53 14.01 -1.47 6.46
CA VAL A 53 14.01 -0.33 7.37
C VAL A 53 15.28 0.50 7.21
N GLU A 54 16.46 -0.12 7.26
CA GLU A 54 17.75 0.55 7.05
C GLU A 54 17.81 1.21 5.66
N ALA A 55 17.36 0.49 4.62
CA ALA A 55 17.34 1.01 3.27
C ALA A 55 16.38 2.20 3.08
N CYS A 56 15.22 2.19 3.75
CA CYS A 56 14.28 3.30 3.76
C CYS A 56 14.89 4.53 4.43
N GLN A 57 15.51 4.36 5.61
CA GLN A 57 16.14 5.46 6.34
C GLN A 57 17.25 6.12 5.54
N THR A 58 18.15 5.31 4.95
CA THR A 58 19.24 5.80 4.11
C THR A 58 18.75 6.63 2.94
N ARG A 59 17.56 6.31 2.42
CA ARG A 59 16.95 6.96 1.26
C ARG A 59 15.93 8.04 1.61
N GLY A 60 15.58 8.20 2.88
CA GLY A 60 14.52 9.12 3.32
C GLY A 60 13.14 8.71 2.81
N VAL A 61 12.88 7.38 2.69
CA VAL A 61 11.57 6.81 2.37
C VAL A 61 10.79 6.61 3.65
N ARG A 62 9.50 6.97 3.65
CA ARG A 62 8.62 6.74 4.81
C ARG A 62 8.42 5.23 5.01
N ILE A 63 8.45 4.80 6.26
CA ILE A 63 8.25 3.40 6.64
C ILE A 63 6.81 3.19 7.05
N GLY A 64 6.14 2.23 6.44
CA GLY A 64 4.81 1.76 6.77
C GLY A 64 4.77 0.28 7.09
N ALA A 65 3.85 -0.11 7.96
CA ALA A 65 3.59 -1.51 8.25
C ALA A 65 2.53 -2.09 7.31
N HIS A 66 2.79 -3.30 6.79
CA HIS A 66 1.93 -4.01 5.84
C HIS A 66 1.39 -5.32 6.42
N PRO A 67 0.50 -5.25 7.45
CA PRO A 67 -0.06 -6.45 8.06
C PRO A 67 -1.07 -7.12 7.14
N GLY A 68 -1.03 -8.45 7.07
CA GLY A 68 -1.98 -9.27 6.32
C GLY A 68 -2.58 -10.38 7.17
N TYR A 69 -3.53 -11.13 6.61
CA TYR A 69 -3.92 -12.39 7.21
C TYR A 69 -2.70 -13.32 7.33
N GLU A 70 -2.60 -14.05 8.44
CA GLU A 70 -1.50 -14.98 8.68
C GLU A 70 -1.69 -16.26 7.85
N ASP A 71 -1.49 -16.11 6.54
CA ASP A 71 -1.70 -17.14 5.54
C ASP A 71 -0.61 -17.09 4.46
N ARG A 72 0.60 -17.45 4.84
CA ARG A 72 1.75 -17.47 3.93
C ARG A 72 1.55 -18.39 2.72
N ALA A 73 0.82 -19.49 2.91
CA ALA A 73 0.57 -20.47 1.85
C ALA A 73 -0.24 -19.89 0.67
N ARG A 74 -1.14 -18.93 0.96
CA ARG A 74 -1.96 -18.24 -0.04
C ARG A 74 -1.64 -16.76 -0.10
N PHE A 75 -0.48 -16.38 0.45
CA PHE A 75 0.04 -15.01 0.39
C PHE A 75 -0.94 -13.96 0.94
N GLY A 76 -1.73 -14.29 1.96
CA GLY A 76 -2.75 -13.39 2.52
C GLY A 76 -3.84 -12.93 1.54
N ARG A 77 -3.98 -13.59 0.38
CA ARG A 77 -4.93 -13.20 -0.69
C ARG A 77 -6.30 -13.87 -0.59
N VAL A 78 -6.49 -14.71 0.41
CA VAL A 78 -7.78 -15.34 0.70
C VAL A 78 -8.33 -14.76 1.98
N GLU A 79 -9.59 -14.32 1.96
CA GLU A 79 -10.27 -13.83 3.16
C GLU A 79 -10.47 -14.99 4.13
N LEU A 80 -10.00 -14.80 5.37
CA LEU A 80 -10.17 -15.78 6.44
C LEU A 80 -11.41 -15.42 7.26
N ASP A 81 -12.17 -16.44 7.65
CA ASP A 81 -13.31 -16.28 8.55
C ASP A 81 -12.82 -16.14 9.99
N LEU A 82 -12.35 -14.94 10.32
CA LEU A 82 -11.84 -14.56 11.64
C LEU A 82 -12.74 -13.49 12.26
N ASP A 83 -12.94 -13.57 13.57
CA ASP A 83 -13.62 -12.52 14.31
C ASP A 83 -12.77 -11.24 14.40
N ALA A 84 -13.43 -10.11 14.63
CA ALA A 84 -12.80 -8.79 14.70
C ALA A 84 -11.71 -8.70 15.80
N ARG A 85 -11.89 -9.40 16.93
CA ARG A 85 -10.90 -9.43 18.02
C ARG A 85 -9.61 -10.12 17.58
N THR A 86 -9.72 -11.23 16.87
CA THR A 86 -8.58 -11.97 16.33
C THR A 86 -7.85 -11.14 15.30
N VAL A 87 -8.57 -10.47 14.39
CA VAL A 87 -7.98 -9.57 13.39
C VAL A 87 -7.25 -8.41 14.07
N ARG A 88 -7.88 -7.73 15.05
CA ARG A 88 -7.25 -6.63 15.82
C ARG A 88 -5.93 -7.07 16.45
N ARG A 89 -5.93 -8.22 17.14
CA ARG A 89 -4.73 -8.75 17.80
C ARG A 89 -3.63 -9.06 16.80
N SER A 90 -3.94 -9.76 15.70
CA SER A 90 -2.96 -10.10 14.66
C SER A 90 -2.37 -8.85 14.02
N VAL A 91 -3.19 -7.83 13.72
CA VAL A 91 -2.71 -6.54 13.19
C VAL A 91 -1.77 -5.87 14.20
N ALA A 92 -2.16 -5.80 15.48
CA ALA A 92 -1.32 -5.19 16.52
C ALA A 92 0.03 -5.91 16.66
N GLU A 93 0.06 -7.25 16.68
CA GLU A 93 1.28 -8.04 16.78
C GLU A 93 2.21 -7.81 15.60
N GLN A 94 1.68 -7.79 14.37
CA GLN A 94 2.44 -7.54 13.14
C GLN A 94 3.01 -6.12 13.12
N VAL A 95 2.19 -5.11 13.44
CA VAL A 95 2.60 -3.71 13.51
C VAL A 95 3.67 -3.52 14.59
N ALA A 96 3.50 -4.13 15.77
CA ALA A 96 4.45 -4.04 16.87
C ALA A 96 5.83 -4.61 16.50
N ARG A 97 5.86 -5.72 15.74
CA ARG A 97 7.10 -6.33 15.26
C ARG A 97 7.90 -5.37 14.39
N LEU A 98 7.27 -4.76 13.38
CA LEU A 98 7.97 -3.79 12.53
C LEU A 98 8.33 -2.51 13.28
N ALA A 99 7.44 -2.03 14.16
CA ALA A 99 7.69 -0.83 14.96
C ALA A 99 8.89 -0.99 15.90
N ALA A 100 9.06 -2.18 16.49
CA ALA A 100 10.25 -2.48 17.32
C ALA A 100 11.52 -2.46 16.47
N ILE A 101 11.50 -3.14 15.30
CA ILE A 101 12.65 -3.17 14.38
C ILE A 101 13.00 -1.76 13.88
N ALA A 102 11.99 -0.96 13.51
CA ALA A 102 12.23 0.40 13.05
C ALA A 102 12.85 1.26 14.16
N ARG A 103 12.31 1.19 15.37
CA ARG A 103 12.85 1.93 16.55
C ARG A 103 14.27 1.53 16.88
N ASP A 104 14.59 0.23 16.87
CA ASP A 104 15.95 -0.28 17.12
C ASP A 104 16.95 0.25 16.10
N GLY A 105 16.50 0.46 14.85
CA GLY A 105 17.26 1.10 13.78
C GLY A 105 17.24 2.64 13.81
N GLY A 106 16.56 3.28 14.78
CA GLY A 106 16.42 4.75 14.86
C GLY A 106 15.37 5.33 13.91
N GLY A 107 14.49 4.50 13.35
CA GLY A 107 13.39 4.90 12.48
C GLY A 107 12.03 4.91 13.16
N VAL A 108 11.03 5.37 12.43
CA VAL A 108 9.64 5.44 12.88
C VAL A 108 8.71 4.89 11.80
N VAL A 109 7.77 4.02 12.19
CA VAL A 109 6.66 3.60 11.31
C VAL A 109 5.61 4.70 11.31
N THR A 110 5.31 5.25 10.14
CA THR A 110 4.46 6.44 9.97
C THR A 110 3.03 6.10 9.54
N HIS A 111 2.82 4.93 8.95
CA HIS A 111 1.52 4.51 8.44
C HIS A 111 1.33 3.00 8.50
N VAL A 112 0.07 2.57 8.41
CA VAL A 112 -0.32 1.15 8.37
C VAL A 112 -1.23 0.94 7.16
N LYS A 113 -0.84 0.04 6.27
CA LYS A 113 -1.60 -0.39 5.10
C LYS A 113 -1.87 -1.89 5.21
N PRO A 114 -3.13 -2.34 5.34
CA PRO A 114 -3.43 -3.77 5.30
C PRO A 114 -3.02 -4.39 3.95
N HIS A 115 -2.65 -5.68 3.97
CA HIS A 115 -2.31 -6.42 2.76
C HIS A 115 -3.51 -7.21 2.21
N GLY A 116 -3.60 -7.33 0.90
CA GLY A 116 -4.37 -8.32 0.16
C GLY A 116 -5.83 -8.46 0.59
N ALA A 117 -6.25 -9.66 0.99
CA ALA A 117 -7.64 -9.90 1.38
C ALA A 117 -8.05 -9.12 2.64
N LEU A 118 -7.13 -8.86 3.58
CA LEU A 118 -7.41 -8.03 4.75
C LEU A 118 -7.69 -6.58 4.34
N TYR A 119 -6.96 -6.04 3.36
CA TYR A 119 -7.23 -4.71 2.79
C TYR A 119 -8.65 -4.64 2.23
N HIS A 120 -9.01 -5.57 1.36
CA HIS A 120 -10.34 -5.60 0.75
C HIS A 120 -11.45 -5.82 1.78
N ALA A 121 -11.25 -6.67 2.78
CA ALA A 121 -12.20 -6.88 3.87
C ALA A 121 -12.40 -5.60 4.70
N ALA A 122 -11.32 -4.91 5.07
CA ALA A 122 -11.40 -3.64 5.79
C ALA A 122 -12.12 -2.54 4.98
N MET A 123 -12.02 -2.55 3.66
CA MET A 123 -12.72 -1.57 2.82
C MET A 123 -14.22 -1.84 2.65
N ARG A 124 -14.71 -3.06 2.97
CA ARG A 124 -16.10 -3.49 2.77
C ARG A 124 -16.86 -3.85 4.04
N ARG A 125 -16.15 -4.29 5.09
CA ARG A 125 -16.73 -4.83 6.34
C ARG A 125 -16.43 -3.90 7.51
N PRO A 126 -17.44 -3.23 8.09
CA PRO A 126 -17.25 -2.26 9.19
C PRO A 126 -16.47 -2.82 10.38
N GLU A 127 -16.78 -4.07 10.78
CA GLU A 127 -16.13 -4.73 11.92
C GLU A 127 -14.63 -5.02 11.66
N ILE A 128 -14.27 -5.30 10.41
CA ILE A 128 -12.85 -5.51 10.03
C ILE A 128 -12.13 -4.16 9.90
N ALA A 129 -12.79 -3.13 9.36
CA ALA A 129 -12.25 -1.77 9.34
C ALA A 129 -11.90 -1.28 10.76
N ASP A 130 -12.82 -1.49 11.73
CA ASP A 130 -12.59 -1.14 13.13
C ASP A 130 -11.47 -1.96 13.75
N ALA A 131 -11.40 -3.26 13.46
CA ALA A 131 -10.37 -4.15 13.98
C ALA A 131 -8.96 -3.72 13.50
N VAL A 132 -8.82 -3.38 12.21
CA VAL A 132 -7.57 -2.87 11.64
C VAL A 132 -7.19 -1.53 12.29
N MET A 133 -8.13 -0.60 12.37
CA MET A 133 -7.93 0.72 12.97
C MET A 133 -7.48 0.61 14.42
N GLN A 134 -8.16 -0.20 15.21
CA GLN A 134 -7.85 -0.39 16.63
C GLN A 134 -6.53 -1.14 16.82
N GLY A 135 -6.27 -2.19 16.03
CA GLY A 135 -5.01 -2.93 16.09
C GLY A 135 -3.80 -2.06 15.77
N ALA A 136 -3.91 -1.18 14.78
CA ALA A 136 -2.88 -0.18 14.49
C ALA A 136 -2.72 0.82 15.65
N ALA A 137 -3.82 1.31 16.21
CA ALA A 137 -3.82 2.30 17.30
C ALA A 137 -3.28 1.75 18.62
N ASP A 138 -3.45 0.46 18.90
CA ASP A 138 -2.90 -0.21 20.09
C ASP A 138 -1.37 -0.11 20.16
N VAL A 139 -0.71 0.09 19.01
CA VAL A 139 0.75 0.16 18.90
C VAL A 139 1.22 1.55 18.47
N LEU A 140 0.57 2.15 17.48
CA LEU A 140 0.96 3.38 16.81
C LEU A 140 -0.23 4.34 16.73
N ALA A 141 -0.56 4.99 17.85
CA ALA A 141 -1.73 5.86 17.94
C ALA A 141 -1.73 7.01 16.91
N SER A 142 -0.56 7.51 16.53
CA SER A 142 -0.38 8.64 15.60
C SER A 142 -0.15 8.23 14.15
N ALA A 143 0.04 6.93 13.84
CA ALA A 143 0.22 6.49 12.47
C ALA A 143 -1.04 6.69 11.63
N SER A 144 -0.87 7.10 10.39
CA SER A 144 -1.98 7.15 9.43
C SER A 144 -2.39 5.74 8.98
N LEU A 145 -3.63 5.61 8.55
CA LEU A 145 -4.15 4.38 7.93
C LEU A 145 -4.25 4.60 6.42
N VAL A 146 -3.72 3.66 5.66
CA VAL A 146 -3.78 3.70 4.19
C VAL A 146 -4.88 2.77 3.71
N GLY A 147 -5.80 3.30 2.91
CA GLY A 147 -6.90 2.52 2.36
C GLY A 147 -7.47 3.13 1.08
N LEU A 148 -8.24 2.34 0.34
CA LEU A 148 -8.80 2.72 -0.96
C LEU A 148 -9.64 4.00 -0.85
N ALA A 149 -9.33 4.96 -1.68
CA ALA A 149 -10.06 6.22 -1.76
C ALA A 149 -11.57 5.97 -2.01
N ASN A 150 -12.42 6.73 -1.34
CA ASN A 150 -13.88 6.65 -1.41
C ASN A 150 -14.51 5.35 -0.84
N ALA A 151 -13.72 4.37 -0.39
CA ALA A 151 -14.24 3.14 0.18
C ALA A 151 -14.96 3.37 1.53
N MET A 152 -15.80 2.41 1.92
CA MET A 152 -16.51 2.46 3.20
C MET A 152 -15.53 2.49 4.38
N GLY A 153 -14.47 1.66 4.34
CA GLY A 153 -13.48 1.57 5.41
C GLY A 153 -12.74 2.88 5.65
N THR A 154 -12.26 3.55 4.59
CA THR A 154 -11.59 4.85 4.70
C THR A 154 -12.50 5.94 5.25
N LYS A 155 -13.75 6.02 4.77
CA LYS A 155 -14.76 6.94 5.31
C LYS A 155 -15.04 6.70 6.79
N ARG A 156 -15.04 5.43 7.22
CA ARG A 156 -15.23 5.06 8.61
C ARG A 156 -14.05 5.49 9.49
N TRP A 157 -12.82 5.34 8.99
CA TRP A 157 -11.61 5.80 9.69
C TRP A 157 -11.56 7.33 9.79
N ASP A 158 -11.92 8.05 8.72
CA ASP A 158 -12.08 9.51 8.74
C ASP A 158 -13.11 9.96 9.79
N ALA A 159 -14.28 9.32 9.81
CA ALA A 159 -15.36 9.63 10.76
C ALA A 159 -14.95 9.34 12.21
N ALA A 160 -14.02 8.40 12.44
CA ALA A 160 -13.43 8.13 13.74
C ALA A 160 -12.30 9.11 14.13
N GLY A 161 -12.02 10.12 13.30
CA GLY A 161 -10.98 11.13 13.54
C GLY A 161 -9.55 10.60 13.36
N ARG A 162 -9.36 9.49 12.64
CA ARG A 162 -8.03 8.97 12.33
C ARG A 162 -7.40 9.75 11.18
N SER A 163 -6.07 9.87 11.20
CA SER A 163 -5.34 10.28 10.00
C SER A 163 -5.44 9.18 8.94
N VAL A 164 -5.94 9.52 7.76
CA VAL A 164 -6.15 8.57 6.65
C VAL A 164 -5.41 9.05 5.41
N GLU A 165 -4.68 8.14 4.78
CA GLU A 165 -4.12 8.34 3.46
C GLU A 165 -5.01 7.61 2.45
N HIS A 166 -5.70 8.37 1.61
CA HIS A 166 -6.60 7.87 0.59
C HIS A 166 -5.79 7.35 -0.59
N GLU A 167 -5.80 6.04 -0.77
CA GLU A 167 -4.98 5.36 -1.76
C GLU A 167 -5.71 5.20 -3.08
N ALA A 168 -4.99 5.47 -4.17
CA ALA A 168 -5.35 5.04 -5.52
C ALA A 168 -4.21 4.20 -6.13
N PHE A 169 -4.50 3.50 -7.21
CA PHE A 169 -3.59 2.57 -7.86
C PHE A 169 -3.25 3.04 -9.26
N ALA A 170 -1.97 3.22 -9.54
CA ALA A 170 -1.49 3.64 -10.85
C ALA A 170 -1.59 2.51 -11.89
N ASP A 171 -1.40 1.28 -11.44
CA ASP A 171 -1.26 0.07 -12.26
C ASP A 171 -2.47 -0.88 -12.24
N ARG A 172 -3.63 -0.41 -11.73
CA ARG A 172 -4.86 -1.22 -11.62
C ARG A 172 -6.06 -0.55 -12.28
N ARG A 173 -6.93 -1.35 -12.87
CA ARG A 173 -8.22 -0.89 -13.38
C ARG A 173 -9.26 -0.83 -12.28
N TYR A 174 -10.20 0.09 -12.44
CA TYR A 174 -11.32 0.34 -11.54
C TYR A 174 -12.63 -0.11 -12.15
N GLU A 175 -13.55 -0.55 -11.29
CA GLU A 175 -14.96 -0.74 -11.63
C GLU A 175 -15.74 0.56 -11.38
N ALA A 176 -16.96 0.64 -11.90
CA ALA A 176 -17.77 1.85 -11.83
C ALA A 176 -18.15 2.28 -10.40
N ASP A 177 -18.14 1.35 -9.45
CA ASP A 177 -18.39 1.60 -8.03
C ASP A 177 -17.14 2.11 -7.26
N GLY A 178 -16.00 2.22 -7.94
CA GLY A 178 -14.73 2.65 -7.37
C GLY A 178 -13.90 1.51 -6.77
N SER A 179 -14.37 0.29 -6.80
CA SER A 179 -13.59 -0.88 -6.41
C SER A 179 -12.53 -1.21 -7.48
N LEU A 180 -11.48 -1.91 -7.07
CA LEU A 180 -10.51 -2.43 -8.03
C LEU A 180 -11.06 -3.66 -8.74
N ARG A 181 -10.88 -3.70 -10.06
CA ARG A 181 -11.17 -4.88 -10.86
C ARG A 181 -10.41 -6.08 -10.31
N ALA A 182 -11.10 -7.24 -10.20
CA ALA A 182 -10.49 -8.46 -9.65
C ALA A 182 -9.20 -8.79 -10.41
N ARG A 183 -8.09 -9.02 -9.69
CA ARG A 183 -6.75 -9.18 -10.31
C ARG A 183 -6.67 -10.33 -11.32
N THR A 184 -7.52 -11.34 -11.14
CA THR A 184 -7.66 -12.48 -12.07
C THR A 184 -8.47 -12.19 -13.33
N ALA A 185 -9.17 -11.03 -13.36
CA ALA A 185 -9.95 -10.64 -14.52
C ALA A 185 -9.05 -10.09 -15.64
N PRO A 186 -9.36 -10.36 -16.91
CA PRO A 186 -8.59 -9.84 -18.03
C PRO A 186 -8.49 -8.31 -18.00
N GLY A 187 -7.28 -7.79 -18.20
CA GLY A 187 -7.00 -6.36 -18.21
C GLY A 187 -7.15 -5.64 -16.87
N ALA A 188 -7.13 -6.36 -15.73
CA ALA A 188 -7.22 -5.77 -14.39
C ALA A 188 -5.95 -5.02 -13.98
N VAL A 189 -4.81 -5.39 -14.55
CA VAL A 189 -3.51 -4.77 -14.31
C VAL A 189 -3.10 -3.98 -15.54
N LEU A 190 -2.54 -2.80 -15.34
CA LEU A 190 -1.88 -1.99 -16.37
C LEU A 190 -0.39 -2.34 -16.33
N ASP A 191 0.04 -3.22 -17.20
CA ASP A 191 1.42 -3.68 -17.34
C ASP A 191 2.25 -2.83 -18.31
N ASP A 192 1.60 -1.94 -19.05
CA ASP A 192 2.27 -0.92 -19.88
C ASP A 192 2.63 0.31 -19.02
N PRO A 193 3.93 0.64 -18.88
CA PRO A 193 4.39 1.81 -18.14
C PRO A 193 3.76 3.13 -18.59
N ALA A 194 3.45 3.29 -19.89
CA ALA A 194 2.84 4.50 -20.41
C ALA A 194 1.38 4.65 -19.95
N LEU A 195 0.62 3.54 -19.93
CA LEU A 195 -0.76 3.55 -19.45
C LEU A 195 -0.82 3.80 -17.93
N ALA A 196 0.06 3.16 -17.15
CA ALA A 196 0.15 3.39 -15.71
C ALA A 196 0.54 4.85 -15.39
N ALA A 197 1.50 5.42 -16.13
CA ALA A 197 1.93 6.81 -15.99
C ALA A 197 0.80 7.79 -16.33
N ALA A 198 0.04 7.55 -17.40
CA ALA A 198 -1.10 8.37 -17.78
C ALA A 198 -2.20 8.35 -16.70
N GLN A 199 -2.54 7.17 -16.18
CA GLN A 199 -3.51 7.04 -15.09
C GLN A 199 -3.02 7.74 -13.81
N ALA A 200 -1.77 7.57 -13.44
CA ALA A 200 -1.16 8.22 -12.29
C ALA A 200 -1.24 9.76 -12.40
N ARG A 201 -0.92 10.30 -13.58
CA ARG A 201 -1.03 11.74 -13.85
C ARG A 201 -2.46 12.22 -13.70
N ALA A 202 -3.41 11.54 -14.32
CA ALA A 202 -4.84 11.90 -14.27
C ALA A 202 -5.38 11.88 -12.82
N ILE A 203 -4.97 10.91 -11.99
CA ILE A 203 -5.31 10.90 -10.56
C ILE A 203 -4.66 12.09 -9.85
N ALA A 204 -3.37 12.31 -10.03
CA ALA A 204 -2.61 13.35 -9.33
C ALA A 204 -3.07 14.78 -9.68
N THR A 205 -3.63 14.98 -10.87
CA THR A 205 -4.18 16.26 -11.33
C THR A 205 -5.69 16.42 -11.08
N GLY A 206 -6.36 15.37 -10.55
CA GLY A 206 -7.79 15.40 -10.24
C GLY A 206 -8.71 15.14 -11.44
N GLU A 207 -8.15 14.70 -12.58
CA GLU A 207 -8.93 14.31 -13.75
C GLU A 207 -9.70 12.99 -13.54
N GLY A 208 -9.19 12.11 -12.66
CA GLY A 208 -9.79 10.82 -12.34
C GLY A 208 -9.24 9.68 -13.18
N VAL A 209 -9.89 8.52 -13.14
CA VAL A 209 -9.48 7.31 -13.87
C VAL A 209 -10.47 6.96 -14.98
N THR A 210 -9.97 6.49 -16.11
CA THR A 210 -10.81 6.03 -17.21
C THR A 210 -11.22 4.57 -16.97
N LEU A 211 -12.53 4.32 -16.91
CA LEU A 211 -13.14 3.00 -16.79
C LEU A 211 -13.12 2.24 -18.13
N ALA A 212 -13.37 0.94 -18.08
CA ALA A 212 -13.48 0.12 -19.29
C ALA A 212 -14.65 0.53 -20.20
N SER A 213 -15.68 1.18 -19.66
CA SER A 213 -16.80 1.78 -20.41
C SER A 213 -16.42 3.04 -21.20
N GLY A 214 -15.26 3.65 -20.90
CA GLY A 214 -14.86 4.97 -21.39
C GLY A 214 -15.27 6.13 -20.48
N ASP A 215 -16.08 5.86 -19.46
CA ASP A 215 -16.46 6.88 -18.48
C ASP A 215 -15.29 7.24 -17.57
N THR A 216 -15.38 8.40 -16.92
CA THR A 216 -14.38 8.86 -15.95
C THR A 216 -14.91 8.74 -14.53
N LEU A 217 -14.18 8.03 -13.68
CA LEU A 217 -14.42 7.96 -12.25
C LEU A 217 -13.51 8.98 -11.53
N LYS A 218 -14.10 9.90 -10.78
CA LYS A 218 -13.31 10.78 -9.90
C LYS A 218 -12.75 10.03 -8.72
N VAL A 219 -11.43 10.06 -8.59
CA VAL A 219 -10.70 9.50 -7.45
C VAL A 219 -9.88 10.62 -6.82
N VAL A 220 -10.18 10.93 -5.55
CA VAL A 220 -9.40 11.89 -4.77
C VAL A 220 -8.46 11.10 -3.87
N ALA A 221 -7.19 11.10 -4.21
CA ALA A 221 -6.17 10.33 -3.50
C ALA A 221 -5.07 11.23 -2.93
N THR A 222 -4.46 10.77 -1.84
CA THR A 222 -3.28 11.40 -1.21
C THR A 222 -2.02 10.57 -1.40
N THR A 223 -2.16 9.29 -1.78
CA THR A 223 -1.07 8.37 -2.11
C THR A 223 -1.43 7.50 -3.30
N LEU A 224 -0.44 7.21 -4.16
CA LEU A 224 -0.55 6.27 -5.28
C LEU A 224 0.24 5.01 -4.98
N CYS A 225 -0.36 3.85 -5.23
CA CYS A 225 0.31 2.57 -5.14
C CYS A 225 0.79 2.10 -6.52
N VAL A 226 1.99 1.51 -6.53
CA VAL A 226 2.50 0.66 -7.59
C VAL A 226 2.90 -0.68 -6.98
N HIS A 227 2.62 -1.78 -7.67
CA HIS A 227 2.93 -3.11 -7.15
C HIS A 227 4.35 -3.55 -7.52
N SER A 228 5.03 -4.25 -6.62
CA SER A 228 6.38 -4.80 -6.84
C SER A 228 6.37 -6.17 -7.52
N ASP A 229 5.28 -6.93 -7.39
CA ASP A 229 5.16 -8.32 -7.80
C ASP A 229 4.80 -8.53 -9.29
N SER A 230 4.62 -7.44 -10.05
CA SER A 230 4.33 -7.51 -11.49
C SER A 230 5.62 -7.49 -12.32
N PRO A 231 5.68 -8.22 -13.44
CA PRO A 231 6.77 -8.07 -14.41
C PRO A 231 6.90 -6.59 -14.84
N GLY A 232 8.13 -6.08 -14.91
CA GLY A 232 8.36 -4.68 -15.28
C GLY A 232 7.99 -3.64 -14.21
N SER A 233 7.71 -4.05 -12.97
CA SER A 233 7.28 -3.18 -11.87
C SER A 233 8.19 -1.96 -11.66
N LEU A 234 9.51 -2.11 -11.80
CA LEU A 234 10.45 -1.00 -11.67
C LEU A 234 10.31 0.04 -12.79
N ASP A 235 10.05 -0.40 -14.01
CA ASP A 235 9.87 0.51 -15.15
C ASP A 235 8.52 1.23 -15.05
N ILE A 236 7.47 0.53 -14.58
CA ILE A 236 6.17 1.13 -14.24
C ILE A 236 6.37 2.19 -13.15
N ALA A 237 7.04 1.86 -12.05
CA ALA A 237 7.27 2.81 -10.96
C ALA A 237 8.05 4.05 -11.42
N ARG A 238 9.06 3.88 -12.25
CA ARG A 238 9.84 4.99 -12.84
C ARG A 238 9.00 5.88 -13.74
N ALA A 239 8.18 5.28 -14.62
CA ALA A 239 7.28 6.01 -15.50
C ALA A 239 6.23 6.80 -14.72
N VAL A 240 5.62 6.16 -13.71
CA VAL A 240 4.66 6.80 -12.78
C VAL A 240 5.33 7.97 -12.05
N ALA A 241 6.49 7.77 -11.42
CA ALA A 241 7.20 8.83 -10.69
C ALA A 241 7.58 10.02 -11.60
N ALA A 242 7.96 9.75 -12.85
CA ALA A 242 8.25 10.79 -13.84
C ALA A 242 6.99 11.59 -14.19
N ALA A 243 5.84 10.92 -14.37
CA ALA A 243 4.57 11.53 -14.76
C ALA A 243 3.96 12.42 -13.66
N ILE A 244 4.22 12.11 -12.37
CA ILE A 244 3.73 12.87 -11.22
C ILE A 244 4.80 13.77 -10.58
N ALA A 245 5.97 13.92 -11.20
CA ALA A 245 7.00 14.84 -10.73
C ALA A 245 6.49 16.29 -10.81
N LYS A 246 6.76 17.10 -9.77
CA LYS A 246 6.50 18.54 -9.84
C LYS A 246 7.42 19.18 -10.86
N ASP A 247 6.86 20.06 -11.68
CA ASP A 247 7.66 20.93 -12.52
C ASP A 247 8.57 21.80 -11.63
N ARG A 248 9.77 22.07 -12.08
CA ARG A 248 10.76 22.89 -11.35
C ARG A 248 10.43 24.36 -11.44
#